data_fe8f887f54a1fb8a173d4ec573beb77b
#
_entry.id   fe8f887f54a1fb8a173d4ec573beb77b
#
_cell.length_a   1.000
_cell.length_b   1.000
_cell.length_c   1.000
_cell.angle_alpha   90.00
_cell.angle_beta   90.00
_cell.angle_gamma   90.00
#
_symmetry.space_group_name_H-M   'P 1'
#
loop_
_entity.id
_entity.type
_entity.pdbx_description
1 polymer ?
#
loop_
_entity_poly.entity_id
_entity_poly.type
_entity_poly.pdbx_seq_one_letter_code
_entity_poly.pdbx_strand_id
1 'polypeptide(L)'
;QENHKGKMASMIYQMYNQWKAEGKVRLFGEYDGYGPGEHTRDFIYVKDVVKVNFYFWEHPEISGIFNCGTGHAHQFNTLAKGVLKHFGSGELEYVPFPEVLKGKYQSFTQADTTNLLAAGYDGGFTPIEDAIAEYCALLDKTGGYYVYER
;
A
#
# COMPACT_ATOMS: atom_id res chain seq x y z
N GLN A 1 -8.41 -10.14 0.51
CA GLN A 1 -8.43 -10.78 1.85
C GLN A 1 -7.01 -11.00 2.34
N GLU A 2 -6.68 -10.52 3.54
CA GLU A 2 -5.30 -10.52 4.02
C GLU A 2 -5.08 -11.22 5.36
N ASN A 3 -6.15 -11.59 6.05
CA ASN A 3 -6.13 -12.21 7.38
C ASN A 3 -5.21 -13.44 7.47
N HIS A 4 -5.11 -14.23 6.40
CA HIS A 4 -4.27 -15.44 6.34
C HIS A 4 -2.80 -15.17 6.05
N LYS A 5 -2.45 -13.93 5.65
CA LYS A 5 -1.08 -13.58 5.22
C LYS A 5 -0.13 -13.28 6.38
N GLY A 6 -0.64 -13.08 7.61
CA GLY A 6 0.18 -12.76 8.76
C GLY A 6 1.08 -11.55 8.51
N LYS A 7 2.38 -11.68 8.73
CA LYS A 7 3.37 -10.61 8.50
C LYS A 7 3.55 -10.20 7.03
N MET A 8 3.01 -10.96 6.08
CA MET A 8 3.06 -10.66 4.64
C MET A 8 1.82 -9.89 4.16
N ALA A 9 0.90 -9.55 5.05
CA ALA A 9 -0.23 -8.68 4.74
C ALA A 9 0.25 -7.26 4.38
N SER A 10 -0.60 -6.50 3.66
CA SER A 10 -0.28 -5.12 3.30
C SER A 10 -0.02 -4.24 4.53
N MET A 11 0.75 -3.19 4.33
CA MET A 11 1.09 -2.27 5.42
C MET A 11 -0.15 -1.61 6.02
N ILE A 12 -1.14 -1.24 5.19
CA ILE A 12 -2.39 -0.65 5.69
C ILE A 12 -3.13 -1.64 6.59
N TYR A 13 -3.23 -2.91 6.19
CA TYR A 13 -3.86 -3.94 7.01
C TYR A 13 -3.15 -4.13 8.36
N GLN A 14 -1.81 -4.14 8.35
CA GLN A 14 -1.02 -4.25 9.58
C GLN A 14 -1.20 -3.03 10.49
N MET A 15 -1.11 -1.81 9.95
CA MET A 15 -1.31 -0.56 10.69
C MET A 15 -2.73 -0.45 11.27
N TYR A 16 -3.75 -0.83 10.48
CA TYR A 16 -5.13 -0.89 10.93
C TYR A 16 -5.28 -1.83 12.13
N ASN A 17 -4.72 -3.04 12.08
CA ASN A 17 -4.78 -3.99 13.19
C ASN A 17 -3.96 -3.55 14.40
N GLN A 18 -2.80 -2.91 14.22
CA GLN A 18 -2.03 -2.31 15.31
C GLN A 18 -2.88 -1.27 16.05
N TRP A 19 -3.52 -0.38 15.31
CA TRP A 19 -4.38 0.63 15.93
C TRP A 19 -5.57 -0.02 16.66
N LYS A 20 -6.23 -1.01 16.07
CA LYS A 20 -7.35 -1.73 16.72
C LYS A 20 -6.92 -2.41 18.04
N ALA A 21 -5.71 -2.91 18.12
CA ALA A 21 -5.19 -3.61 19.28
C ALA A 21 -4.71 -2.65 20.39
N GLU A 22 -4.07 -1.54 20.02
CA GLU A 22 -3.29 -0.74 20.97
C GLU A 22 -3.52 0.78 20.84
N GLY A 23 -4.32 1.25 19.87
CA GLY A 23 -4.49 2.67 19.57
C GLY A 23 -3.25 3.34 18.97
N LYS A 24 -2.31 2.56 18.46
CA LYS A 24 -1.01 3.02 17.96
C LYS A 24 -0.69 2.41 16.61
N VAL A 25 0.09 3.15 15.82
CA VAL A 25 0.75 2.65 14.60
C VAL A 25 2.25 2.74 14.80
N ARG A 26 2.98 1.65 14.53
CA ARG A 26 4.44 1.61 14.65
C ARG A 26 5.11 1.56 13.30
N LEU A 27 6.08 2.44 13.12
CA LEU A 27 6.97 2.47 11.96
C LEU A 27 8.42 2.24 12.39
N PHE A 28 9.24 1.79 11.46
CA PHE A 28 10.67 1.69 11.70
C PHE A 28 11.32 3.07 11.79
N GLY A 29 12.30 3.20 12.67
CA GLY A 29 13.16 4.34 12.82
C GLY A 29 14.08 4.54 11.61
N GLU A 30 15.12 5.33 11.80
CA GLU A 30 16.08 5.67 10.76
C GLU A 30 16.88 4.44 10.28
N TYR A 31 17.08 4.35 8.99
CA TYR A 31 17.97 3.37 8.37
C TYR A 31 18.27 3.77 6.92
N ASP A 32 19.50 3.46 6.46
CA ASP A 32 19.94 3.60 5.06
C ASP A 32 19.75 5.04 4.50
N GLY A 33 20.04 6.04 5.35
CA GLY A 33 19.93 7.46 4.98
C GLY A 33 18.51 8.03 5.03
N TYR A 34 17.51 7.23 5.40
CA TYR A 34 16.12 7.67 5.59
C TYR A 34 15.84 7.88 7.08
N GLY A 35 15.15 8.96 7.41
CA GLY A 35 14.64 9.22 8.75
C GLY A 35 13.50 8.28 9.16
N PRO A 36 12.98 8.42 10.39
CA PRO A 36 11.91 7.56 10.91
C PRO A 36 10.66 7.58 10.03
N GLY A 37 10.27 6.41 9.52
CA GLY A 37 9.09 6.25 8.65
C GLY A 37 9.21 6.87 7.25
N GLU A 38 10.42 7.32 6.85
CA GLU A 38 10.64 7.99 5.56
C GLU A 38 10.99 7.04 4.42
N HIS A 39 11.24 5.78 4.68
CA HIS A 39 11.35 4.79 3.61
C HIS A 39 10.14 4.86 2.69
N THR A 40 10.35 4.65 1.39
CA THR A 40 9.31 4.88 0.38
C THR A 40 9.03 3.63 -0.44
N ARG A 41 7.77 3.51 -0.87
CA ARG A 41 7.29 2.48 -1.79
C ARG A 41 6.28 3.07 -2.77
N ASP A 42 6.24 2.52 -3.95
CA ASP A 42 5.11 2.70 -4.85
C ASP A 42 3.98 1.78 -4.39
N PHE A 43 3.06 2.34 -3.61
CA PHE A 43 1.88 1.63 -3.13
C PHE A 43 0.76 1.75 -4.15
N ILE A 44 0.34 0.63 -4.69
CA ILE A 44 -0.77 0.57 -5.64
C ILE A 44 -2.02 -0.03 -4.98
N TYR A 45 -3.17 0.54 -5.27
CA TYR A 45 -4.45 0.01 -4.81
C TYR A 45 -4.89 -1.18 -5.65
N VAL A 46 -5.38 -2.25 -5.00
CA VAL A 46 -5.74 -3.49 -5.69
C VAL A 46 -6.79 -3.31 -6.78
N LYS A 47 -7.73 -2.35 -6.63
CA LYS A 47 -8.72 -2.06 -7.68
C LYS A 47 -8.08 -1.46 -8.94
N ASP A 48 -7.00 -0.71 -8.79
CA ASP A 48 -6.27 -0.17 -9.94
C ASP A 48 -5.50 -1.28 -10.67
N VAL A 49 -4.94 -2.25 -9.94
CA VAL A 49 -4.36 -3.46 -10.56
C VAL A 49 -5.42 -4.20 -11.38
N VAL A 50 -6.65 -4.30 -10.86
CA VAL A 50 -7.77 -4.92 -11.58
C VAL A 50 -8.13 -4.12 -12.83
N LYS A 51 -8.15 -2.77 -12.78
CA LYS A 51 -8.39 -1.92 -13.97
C LYS A 51 -7.35 -2.17 -15.05
N VAL A 52 -6.06 -2.23 -14.67
CA VAL A 52 -4.97 -2.53 -15.63
C VAL A 52 -5.18 -3.90 -16.28
N ASN A 53 -5.58 -4.92 -15.49
CA ASN A 53 -5.86 -6.25 -16.05
C ASN A 53 -7.04 -6.23 -17.03
N PHE A 54 -8.12 -5.49 -16.72
CA PHE A 54 -9.24 -5.33 -17.66
C PHE A 54 -8.85 -4.59 -18.92
N TYR A 55 -8.01 -3.56 -18.79
CA TYR A 55 -7.47 -2.85 -19.95
C TYR A 55 -6.81 -3.81 -20.96
N PHE A 56 -5.90 -4.67 -20.50
CA PHE A 56 -5.24 -5.64 -21.37
C PHE A 56 -6.16 -6.76 -21.85
N TRP A 57 -7.20 -7.10 -21.09
CA TRP A 57 -8.23 -8.02 -21.58
C TRP A 57 -9.01 -7.42 -22.77
N GLU A 58 -9.33 -6.14 -22.70
CA GLU A 58 -10.07 -5.43 -23.76
C GLU A 58 -9.18 -5.10 -24.98
N HIS A 59 -7.85 -5.18 -24.81
CA HIS A 59 -6.86 -4.92 -25.84
C HIS A 59 -5.95 -6.13 -26.08
N PRO A 60 -6.48 -7.28 -26.55
CA PRO A 60 -5.72 -8.52 -26.69
C PRO A 60 -4.58 -8.45 -27.72
N GLU A 61 -4.59 -7.45 -28.61
CA GLU A 61 -3.52 -7.16 -29.56
C GLU A 61 -2.27 -6.60 -28.89
N ILE A 62 -2.37 -6.05 -27.67
CA ILE A 62 -1.24 -5.51 -26.92
C ILE A 62 -0.64 -6.61 -26.06
N SER A 63 0.63 -6.93 -26.31
CA SER A 63 1.35 -7.97 -25.59
C SER A 63 2.72 -7.49 -25.16
N GLY A 64 3.18 -7.91 -23.96
CA GLY A 64 4.46 -7.51 -23.43
C GLY A 64 4.57 -7.69 -21.92
N ILE A 65 5.61 -7.08 -21.35
CA ILE A 65 5.84 -6.99 -19.91
C ILE A 65 5.66 -5.52 -19.50
N PHE A 66 4.74 -5.29 -18.57
CA PHE A 66 4.37 -3.98 -18.11
C PHE A 66 4.48 -3.91 -16.58
N ASN A 67 5.18 -2.91 -16.05
CA ASN A 67 5.13 -2.63 -14.63
C ASN A 67 3.76 -2.04 -14.29
N CYS A 68 3.11 -2.60 -13.28
CA CYS A 68 1.85 -2.10 -12.74
C CYS A 68 2.11 -1.47 -11.37
N GLY A 69 2.28 -0.17 -11.36
CA GLY A 69 2.48 0.69 -10.20
C GLY A 69 1.97 2.09 -10.52
N THR A 70 1.99 2.98 -9.54
CA THR A 70 1.48 4.35 -9.71
C THR A 70 2.52 5.28 -10.35
N GLY A 71 3.79 4.91 -10.33
CA GLY A 71 4.92 5.78 -10.70
C GLY A 71 5.24 6.84 -9.63
N HIS A 72 4.62 6.76 -8.45
CA HIS A 72 4.83 7.67 -7.33
C HIS A 72 5.13 6.92 -6.04
N ALA A 73 6.34 7.12 -5.49
CA ALA A 73 6.72 6.53 -4.22
C ALA A 73 6.23 7.39 -3.05
N HIS A 74 5.57 6.77 -2.09
CA HIS A 74 5.07 7.40 -0.86
C HIS A 74 5.81 6.89 0.37
N GLN A 75 6.05 7.76 1.34
CA GLN A 75 6.62 7.41 2.63
C GLN A 75 5.66 6.56 3.47
N PHE A 76 6.19 5.67 4.30
CA PHE A 76 5.36 4.94 5.28
C PHE A 76 4.64 5.89 6.25
N ASN A 77 5.22 7.06 6.53
CA ASN A 77 4.57 8.12 7.28
C ASN A 77 3.22 8.56 6.67
N THR A 78 3.13 8.62 5.34
CA THR A 78 1.87 8.96 4.64
C THR A 78 0.79 7.91 4.92
N LEU A 79 1.16 6.63 4.86
CA LEU A 79 0.24 5.55 5.15
C LEU A 79 -0.26 5.58 6.59
N ALA A 80 0.67 5.72 7.54
CA ALA A 80 0.34 5.77 8.97
C ALA A 80 -0.59 6.95 9.29
N LYS A 81 -0.29 8.14 8.75
CA LYS A 81 -1.16 9.31 8.89
C LYS A 81 -2.55 9.10 8.31
N GLY A 82 -2.65 8.43 7.16
CA GLY A 82 -3.92 8.06 6.55
C GLY A 82 -4.76 7.14 7.44
N VAL A 83 -4.15 6.11 8.02
CA VAL A 83 -4.82 5.19 8.95
C VAL A 83 -5.25 5.92 10.23
N LEU A 84 -4.38 6.72 10.85
CA LEU A 84 -4.71 7.51 12.03
C LEU A 84 -5.83 8.52 11.76
N LYS A 85 -5.84 9.15 10.58
CA LYS A 85 -6.91 10.05 10.13
C LYS A 85 -8.26 9.32 10.03
N HIS A 86 -8.27 8.09 9.52
CA HIS A 86 -9.48 7.26 9.45
C HIS A 86 -10.11 7.04 10.82
N PHE A 87 -9.30 6.75 11.83
CA PHE A 87 -9.78 6.53 13.20
C PHE A 87 -10.04 7.82 13.99
N GLY A 88 -9.53 8.96 13.52
CA GLY A 88 -9.65 10.26 14.19
C GLY A 88 -8.83 10.38 15.48
N SER A 89 -8.01 9.40 15.81
CA SER A 89 -7.21 9.35 17.06
C SER A 89 -6.08 8.33 16.93
N GLY A 90 -5.19 8.32 17.94
CA GLY A 90 -4.09 7.36 18.04
C GLY A 90 -2.72 8.01 17.96
N GLU A 91 -1.69 7.22 18.18
CA GLU A 91 -0.30 7.66 18.21
C GLU A 91 0.52 7.01 17.10
N LEU A 92 1.46 7.78 16.53
CA LEU A 92 2.51 7.26 15.66
C LEU A 92 3.77 7.07 16.51
N GLU A 93 4.24 5.82 16.62
CA GLU A 93 5.43 5.44 17.37
C GLU A 93 6.52 4.96 16.41
N TYR A 94 7.76 5.39 16.61
CA TYR A 94 8.88 4.89 15.85
C TYR A 94 9.69 3.90 16.69
N VAL A 95 9.90 2.71 16.15
CA VAL A 95 10.68 1.65 16.80
C VAL A 95 12.04 1.49 16.11
N PRO A 96 13.08 1.03 16.82
CA PRO A 96 14.38 0.79 16.21
C PRO A 96 14.26 -0.09 14.96
N PHE A 97 15.05 0.25 13.92
CA PHE A 97 15.07 -0.56 12.71
C PHE A 97 15.58 -1.97 13.02
N PRO A 98 14.85 -3.05 12.60
CA PRO A 98 15.22 -4.42 12.96
C PRO A 98 16.57 -4.84 12.37
N GLU A 99 17.49 -5.32 13.20
CA GLU A 99 18.85 -5.75 12.77
C GLU A 99 18.79 -6.82 11.67
N VAL A 100 17.83 -7.76 11.75
CA VAL A 100 17.66 -8.85 10.77
C VAL A 100 17.31 -8.37 9.35
N LEU A 101 16.84 -7.14 9.22
CA LEU A 101 16.48 -6.53 7.93
C LEU A 101 17.60 -5.68 7.34
N LYS A 102 18.59 -5.28 8.11
CA LYS A 102 19.72 -4.47 7.62
C LYS A 102 20.45 -5.18 6.47
N GLY A 103 20.78 -4.43 5.43
CA GLY A 103 21.39 -4.94 4.19
C GLY A 103 20.47 -5.75 3.27
N LYS A 104 19.22 -6.00 3.66
CA LYS A 104 18.22 -6.76 2.85
C LYS A 104 16.96 -5.95 2.59
N TYR A 105 16.80 -4.84 3.27
CA TYR A 105 15.61 -4.01 3.16
C TYR A 105 15.74 -3.06 1.98
N GLN A 106 14.69 -3.00 1.17
CA GLN A 106 14.62 -2.03 0.08
C GLN A 106 14.09 -0.71 0.64
N SER A 107 14.95 0.29 0.73
CA SER A 107 14.58 1.59 1.29
C SER A 107 13.72 2.45 0.35
N PHE A 108 13.81 2.17 -0.96
CA PHE A 108 13.06 2.84 -2.01
C PHE A 108 12.57 1.85 -3.07
N THR A 109 11.32 1.97 -3.51
CA THR A 109 10.81 1.34 -4.74
C THR A 109 9.83 2.27 -5.45
N GLN A 110 9.94 2.34 -6.78
CA GLN A 110 9.01 3.09 -7.64
C GLN A 110 8.93 2.38 -8.98
N ALA A 111 7.74 2.20 -9.49
CA ALA A 111 7.53 1.57 -10.79
C ALA A 111 7.89 2.55 -11.92
N ASP A 112 8.61 2.05 -12.91
CA ASP A 112 8.70 2.71 -14.21
C ASP A 112 7.47 2.32 -15.02
N THR A 113 6.55 3.24 -15.18
CA THR A 113 5.27 3.04 -15.87
C THR A 113 5.32 3.40 -17.37
N THR A 114 6.50 3.75 -17.88
CA THR A 114 6.67 4.21 -19.28
C THR A 114 6.03 3.26 -20.28
N ASN A 115 6.29 1.95 -20.19
CA ASN A 115 5.72 0.97 -21.12
C ASN A 115 4.19 0.83 -20.97
N LEU A 116 3.66 0.93 -19.76
CA LEU A 116 2.21 0.86 -19.51
C LEU A 116 1.48 2.05 -20.15
N LEU A 117 2.03 3.26 -19.99
CA LEU A 117 1.48 4.47 -20.59
C LEU A 117 1.65 4.47 -22.11
N ALA A 118 2.80 4.04 -22.61
CA ALA A 118 3.03 3.90 -24.06
C ALA A 118 2.12 2.86 -24.72
N ALA A 119 1.65 1.84 -23.96
CA ALA A 119 0.63 0.90 -24.39
C ALA A 119 -0.78 1.51 -24.45
N GLY A 120 -0.96 2.77 -24.06
CA GLY A 120 -2.23 3.50 -24.13
C GLY A 120 -3.08 3.43 -22.84
N TYR A 121 -2.57 2.85 -21.75
CA TYR A 121 -3.31 2.88 -20.49
C TYR A 121 -3.41 4.30 -19.95
N ASP A 122 -4.62 4.85 -19.86
CA ASP A 122 -4.93 6.19 -19.37
C ASP A 122 -5.90 6.19 -18.17
N GLY A 123 -6.25 5.01 -17.65
CA GLY A 123 -7.24 4.84 -16.59
C GLY A 123 -6.86 5.43 -15.21
N GLY A 124 -5.64 5.96 -15.10
CA GLY A 124 -5.13 6.59 -13.88
C GLY A 124 -5.02 5.64 -12.70
N PHE A 125 -4.58 6.19 -11.57
CA PHE A 125 -4.45 5.46 -10.31
C PHE A 125 -5.13 6.24 -9.18
N THR A 126 -5.75 5.52 -8.26
CA THR A 126 -6.43 6.10 -7.11
C THR A 126 -5.42 6.81 -6.20
N PRO A 127 -5.66 8.09 -5.82
CA PRO A 127 -4.81 8.78 -4.85
C PRO A 127 -4.64 7.96 -3.57
N ILE A 128 -3.42 7.99 -3.00
CA ILE A 128 -3.08 7.12 -1.88
C ILE A 128 -3.99 7.34 -0.66
N GLU A 129 -4.38 8.58 -0.39
CA GLU A 129 -5.25 8.93 0.73
C GLU A 129 -6.65 8.34 0.55
N ASP A 130 -7.19 8.37 -0.68
CA ASP A 130 -8.50 7.81 -1.01
C ASP A 130 -8.47 6.29 -0.93
N ALA A 131 -7.40 5.66 -1.44
CA ALA A 131 -7.21 4.22 -1.35
C ALA A 131 -7.13 3.73 0.12
N ILE A 132 -6.42 4.47 0.99
CA ILE A 132 -6.33 4.16 2.42
C ILE A 132 -7.70 4.28 3.08
N ALA A 133 -8.41 5.39 2.84
CA ALA A 133 -9.72 5.65 3.42
C ALA A 133 -10.74 4.56 3.01
N GLU A 134 -10.78 4.22 1.73
CA GLU A 134 -11.68 3.18 1.21
C GLU A 134 -11.34 1.80 1.80
N TYR A 135 -10.05 1.45 1.86
CA TYR A 135 -9.65 0.15 2.39
C TYR A 135 -9.91 0.03 3.89
N CYS A 136 -9.63 1.06 4.69
CA CYS A 136 -9.95 1.08 6.11
C CYS A 136 -11.47 0.95 6.35
N ALA A 137 -12.30 1.68 5.59
CA ALA A 137 -13.75 1.55 5.67
C ALA A 137 -14.23 0.14 5.30
N LEU A 138 -13.61 -0.51 4.33
CA LEU A 138 -13.89 -1.90 3.99
C LEU A 138 -13.53 -2.85 5.14
N LEU A 139 -12.38 -2.64 5.79
CA LEU A 139 -11.97 -3.43 6.94
C LEU A 139 -12.93 -3.27 8.13
N ASP A 140 -13.45 -2.06 8.37
CA ASP A 140 -14.46 -1.83 9.40
C ASP A 140 -15.76 -2.62 9.11
N LYS A 141 -16.20 -2.60 7.85
CA LYS A 141 -17.43 -3.28 7.42
C LYS A 141 -17.32 -4.80 7.46
N THR A 142 -16.14 -5.36 7.13
CA THR A 142 -16.00 -6.80 6.84
C THR A 142 -15.17 -7.55 7.87
N GLY A 143 -14.53 -6.85 8.83
CA GLY A 143 -13.56 -7.46 9.73
C GLY A 143 -12.36 -8.11 9.00
N GLY A 144 -12.07 -7.66 7.77
CA GLY A 144 -10.98 -8.17 6.95
C GLY A 144 -11.37 -9.34 6.03
N TYR A 145 -12.63 -9.77 6.02
CA TYR A 145 -13.15 -10.78 5.11
C TYR A 145 -14.16 -10.17 4.15
N TYR A 146 -13.96 -10.39 2.86
CA TYR A 146 -14.97 -10.04 1.87
C TYR A 146 -16.02 -11.17 1.83
N VAL A 147 -17.23 -10.89 2.27
CA VAL A 147 -18.35 -11.81 2.14
C VAL A 147 -19.08 -11.44 0.84
N TYR A 148 -19.06 -12.34 -0.15
CA TYR A 148 -19.93 -12.20 -1.31
C TYR A 148 -21.37 -12.38 -0.83
N GLU A 149 -22.16 -11.32 -0.88
CA GLU A 149 -23.62 -11.47 -0.85
C GLU A 149 -24.00 -12.20 -2.16
N ARG A 150 -24.53 -13.40 -2.05
CA ARG A 150 -25.05 -14.20 -3.17
C ARG A 150 -26.44 -13.68 -3.56
#